data_10a7d48a96f14b38d53e2058a04f4cf8
#
_entry.id   10a7d48a96f14b38d53e2058a04f4cf8
#
_cell.length_a   1.000
_cell.length_b   1.000
_cell.length_c   1.000
_cell.angle_alpha   90.00
_cell.angle_beta   90.00
_cell.angle_gamma   90.00
#
_symmetry.space_group_name_H-M   'P 1'
#
loop_
_entity.id
_entity.type
_entity.pdbx_description
1 polymer ?
#
loop_
_entity_poly.entity_id
_entity_poly.type
_entity_poly.pdbx_seq_one_letter_code
_entity_poly.pdbx_strand_id
1 'polypeptide(L)'
;MKRNCLIWLDNYRCAVTGDSSALLAPTVNTEYMNHHLRFISERVEPNVHVVLVLDQAGWHLSNTLRVPENVTLLHLPPYSPELNPVERLWAFLKSHYLSNRIYNNYDHLFQASGKAWNQLTPEKLCSICHTEWIPRTN
;
A
#
# COMPACT_ATOMS: atom_id res chain seq x y z
N MET A 1 20.53 3.72 5.21
CA MET A 1 19.45 4.40 4.46
C MET A 1 18.20 3.51 4.49
N LYS A 2 17.20 3.92 5.23
CA LYS A 2 15.92 3.20 5.26
C LYS A 2 15.20 3.48 3.93
N ARG A 3 15.06 2.48 3.13
CA ARG A 3 14.40 2.55 1.82
C ARG A 3 12.98 2.05 2.01
N ASN A 4 12.04 2.97 2.04
CA ASN A 4 10.64 2.63 2.23
C ASN A 4 9.90 2.85 0.92
N CYS A 5 9.38 1.77 0.39
CA CYS A 5 8.39 1.82 -0.66
C CYS A 5 7.03 1.94 0.02
N LEU A 6 6.25 2.93 -0.40
CA LEU A 6 4.88 3.09 0.06
C LEU A 6 3.99 2.26 -0.86
N ILE A 7 3.51 1.15 -0.36
CA ILE A 7 2.46 0.38 -1.01
C ILE A 7 1.19 0.59 -0.20
N TRP A 8 0.22 1.23 -0.83
CA TRP A 8 -1.09 1.44 -0.25
C TRP A 8 -2.08 0.54 -0.94
N LEU A 9 -2.78 -0.19 -0.16
CA LEU A 9 -3.89 -0.98 -0.62
C LEU A 9 -5.16 -0.34 -0.08
N ASP A 10 -6.07 -0.01 -0.96
CA ASP A 10 -7.46 0.16 -0.58
C ASP A 10 -7.93 -1.19 -0.06
N ASN A 11 -7.93 -1.35 1.25
CA ASN A 11 -8.13 -2.64 1.88
C ASN A 11 -9.44 -3.31 1.50
N TYR A 12 -10.48 -2.55 1.24
CA TYR A 12 -11.76 -3.12 0.83
C TYR A 12 -11.70 -3.59 -0.63
N ARG A 13 -11.27 -2.73 -1.54
CA ARG A 13 -11.19 -3.07 -2.96
C ARG A 13 -10.06 -4.06 -3.24
N CYS A 14 -8.91 -3.88 -2.65
CA CYS A 14 -7.81 -4.81 -2.86
C CYS A 14 -8.14 -6.24 -2.39
N ALA A 15 -8.79 -6.38 -1.24
CA ALA A 15 -9.17 -7.70 -0.75
C ALA A 15 -10.29 -8.37 -1.55
N VAL A 16 -11.15 -7.59 -2.21
CA VAL A 16 -12.33 -8.07 -2.93
C VAL A 16 -12.13 -8.06 -4.44
N THR A 17 -11.61 -6.97 -5.00
CA THR A 17 -11.48 -6.78 -6.46
C THR A 17 -10.05 -6.88 -6.97
N GLY A 18 -9.06 -6.75 -6.10
CA GLY A 18 -7.64 -6.70 -6.46
C GLY A 18 -7.20 -5.34 -7.02
N ASP A 19 -8.07 -4.33 -6.98
CA ASP A 19 -7.67 -2.97 -7.34
C ASP A 19 -6.61 -2.46 -6.37
N SER A 20 -5.56 -1.89 -6.91
CA SER A 20 -4.43 -1.47 -6.09
C SER A 20 -3.70 -0.29 -6.70
N SER A 21 -2.98 0.42 -5.86
CA SER A 21 -2.02 1.42 -6.28
C SER A 21 -0.76 1.35 -5.43
N ALA A 22 0.36 1.73 -6.02
CA ALA A 22 1.62 1.81 -5.31
C ALA A 22 2.36 3.08 -5.69
N LEU A 23 3.07 3.63 -4.74
CA LEU A 23 4.01 4.72 -4.95
C LEU A 23 5.39 4.26 -4.51
N LEU A 24 6.34 4.27 -5.44
CA LEU A 24 7.75 4.08 -5.12
C LEU A 24 8.37 5.44 -4.80
N ALA A 25 8.87 5.58 -3.60
CA ALA A 25 9.46 6.82 -3.12
C ALA A 25 10.85 6.59 -2.51
N PRO A 26 11.79 7.51 -2.70
CA PRO A 26 13.14 7.38 -2.15
C PRO A 26 13.18 7.48 -0.63
N THR A 27 12.16 8.07 -0.05
CA THR A 27 11.99 8.24 1.39
C THR A 27 10.51 8.22 1.75
N VAL A 28 10.20 7.99 3.00
CA VAL A 28 8.83 8.03 3.53
C VAL A 28 8.67 9.32 4.32
N ASN A 29 7.78 10.18 3.87
CA ASN A 29 7.43 11.41 4.55
C ASN A 29 5.99 11.84 4.25
N THR A 30 5.53 12.88 4.93
CA THR A 30 4.17 13.41 4.77
C THR A 30 3.88 13.92 3.37
N GLU A 31 4.87 14.48 2.69
CA GLU A 31 4.71 15.00 1.33
C GLU A 31 4.37 13.88 0.34
N TYR A 32 5.13 12.78 0.35
CA TYR A 32 4.82 11.62 -0.49
C TYR A 32 3.48 10.99 -0.12
N MET A 33 3.13 10.99 1.16
CA MET A 33 1.82 10.53 1.60
C MET A 33 0.69 11.42 1.04
N ASN A 34 0.84 12.72 1.07
CA ASN A 34 -0.12 13.65 0.48
C ASN A 34 -0.30 13.42 -1.02
N HIS A 35 0.78 13.19 -1.75
CA HIS A 35 0.73 12.83 -3.16
C HIS A 35 -0.04 11.54 -3.39
N HIS A 36 0.21 10.53 -2.58
CA HIS A 36 -0.44 9.23 -2.72
C HIS A 36 -1.94 9.30 -2.40
N LEU A 37 -2.32 10.00 -1.35
CA LEU A 37 -3.72 10.23 -1.00
C LEU A 37 -4.49 10.94 -2.13
N ARG A 38 -3.88 11.97 -2.71
CA ARG A 38 -4.46 12.67 -3.86
C ARG A 38 -4.62 11.73 -5.06
N PHE A 39 -3.61 10.94 -5.35
CA PHE A 39 -3.63 9.98 -6.44
C PHE A 39 -4.76 8.93 -6.28
N ILE A 40 -4.95 8.41 -5.07
CA ILE A 40 -6.05 7.48 -4.76
C ILE A 40 -7.39 8.19 -4.95
N SER A 41 -7.53 9.38 -4.39
CA SER A 41 -8.77 10.17 -4.44
C SER A 41 -9.23 10.46 -5.86
N GLU A 42 -8.30 10.77 -6.76
CA GLU A 42 -8.59 11.12 -8.15
C GLU A 42 -8.93 9.90 -9.02
N ARG A 43 -8.56 8.70 -8.58
CA ARG A 43 -8.75 7.47 -9.37
C ARG A 43 -10.00 6.67 -9.02
N VAL A 44 -10.61 6.94 -7.90
CA VAL A 44 -11.87 6.29 -7.54
C VAL A 44 -13.03 6.94 -8.30
N GLU A 45 -14.05 6.15 -8.57
CA GLU A 45 -15.23 6.63 -9.28
C GLU A 45 -15.94 7.77 -8.52
N PRO A 46 -16.63 8.67 -9.22
CA PRO A 46 -17.46 9.68 -8.58
C PRO A 46 -18.45 9.04 -7.58
N ASN A 47 -18.62 9.68 -6.44
CA ASN A 47 -19.49 9.21 -5.34
C ASN A 47 -19.00 7.95 -4.60
N VAL A 48 -17.78 7.51 -4.84
CA VAL A 48 -17.15 6.46 -4.06
C VAL A 48 -16.31 7.08 -2.93
N HIS A 49 -16.51 6.59 -1.73
CA HIS A 49 -15.73 6.97 -0.55
C HIS A 49 -14.74 5.87 -0.19
N VAL A 50 -13.48 6.24 -0.02
CA VAL A 50 -12.40 5.31 0.32
C VAL A 50 -12.17 5.33 1.83
N VAL A 51 -12.13 4.16 2.43
CA VAL A 51 -11.60 3.97 3.79
C VAL A 51 -10.22 3.36 3.68
N LEU A 52 -9.22 4.13 4.04
CA LEU A 52 -7.81 3.71 3.97
C LEU A 52 -7.34 3.27 5.34
N VAL A 53 -6.99 2.01 5.46
CA VAL A 53 -6.51 1.42 6.72
C VAL A 53 -4.99 1.56 6.79
N LEU A 54 -4.49 2.14 7.87
CA LEU A 54 -3.09 2.48 8.08
C LEU A 54 -2.60 2.00 9.44
N ASP A 55 -1.30 1.77 9.55
CA ASP A 55 -0.66 1.70 10.85
C ASP A 55 -0.50 3.11 11.48
N GLN A 56 0.01 3.18 12.70
CA GLN A 56 0.23 4.45 13.41
C GLN A 56 1.65 4.99 13.23
N ALA A 57 2.23 4.90 12.03
CA ALA A 57 3.51 5.55 11.75
C ALA A 57 3.40 7.07 11.96
N GLY A 58 4.47 7.69 12.47
CA GLY A 58 4.45 9.11 12.84
C GLY A 58 4.04 10.07 11.72
N TRP A 59 4.41 9.77 10.49
CA TRP A 59 4.04 10.57 9.32
C TRP A 59 2.57 10.37 8.89
N HIS A 60 1.91 9.28 9.30
CA HIS A 60 0.45 9.09 9.17
C HIS A 60 -0.36 9.98 10.13
N LEU A 61 0.26 10.42 11.22
CA LEU A 61 -0.35 11.24 12.26
C LEU A 61 0.04 12.72 12.13
N SER A 62 0.76 13.10 11.08
CA SER A 62 1.25 14.47 10.88
C SER A 62 0.11 15.47 10.70
N ASN A 63 0.22 16.63 11.35
CA ASN A 63 -0.72 17.74 11.20
C ASN A 63 -0.71 18.35 9.79
N THR A 64 0.32 18.11 9.00
CA THR A 64 0.42 18.59 7.61
C THR A 64 -0.13 17.59 6.60
N LEU A 65 -0.69 16.48 7.07
CA LEU A 65 -1.33 15.50 6.22
C LEU A 65 -2.63 16.06 5.63
N ARG A 66 -2.75 16.00 4.32
CA ARG A 66 -3.91 16.50 3.58
C ARG A 66 -4.76 15.34 3.11
N VAL A 67 -5.85 15.07 3.81
CA VAL A 67 -6.78 14.00 3.49
C VAL A 67 -7.87 14.53 2.57
N PRO A 68 -8.03 13.97 1.34
CA PRO A 68 -9.13 14.36 0.45
C PRO A 68 -10.51 14.08 1.09
N GLU A 69 -11.54 14.81 0.64
CA GLU A 69 -12.89 14.69 1.18
C GLU A 69 -13.51 13.30 1.00
N ASN A 70 -13.15 12.61 -0.08
CA ASN A 70 -13.63 11.25 -0.37
C ASN A 70 -12.77 10.13 0.24
N VAL A 71 -11.86 10.48 1.15
CA VAL A 71 -10.98 9.51 1.83
C VAL A 71 -11.12 9.66 3.34
N THR A 72 -11.28 8.55 4.02
CA THR A 72 -11.21 8.47 5.50
C THR A 72 -10.04 7.58 5.88
N LEU A 73 -9.21 8.06 6.80
CA LEU A 73 -8.10 7.28 7.36
C LEU A 73 -8.58 6.51 8.59
N LEU A 74 -8.35 5.22 8.60
CA LEU A 74 -8.61 4.34 9.74
C LEU A 74 -7.29 3.78 10.24
N HIS A 75 -6.84 4.25 11.40
CA HIS A 75 -5.59 3.79 11.99
C HIS A 75 -5.79 2.49 12.76
N LEU A 76 -4.94 1.50 12.46
CA LEU A 76 -4.91 0.25 13.19
C LEU A 76 -4.40 0.47 14.62
N PRO A 77 -4.75 -0.42 15.58
CA PRO A 77 -4.15 -0.40 16.91
C PRO A 77 -2.62 -0.46 16.84
N PRO A 78 -1.91 0.16 17.80
CA PRO A 78 -0.45 0.06 17.87
C PRO A 78 0.00 -1.39 17.94
N TYR A 79 1.15 -1.69 17.34
CA TYR A 79 1.78 -3.03 17.38
C TYR A 79 0.89 -4.18 16.86
N SER A 80 0.09 -3.92 15.83
CA SER A 80 -0.83 -4.90 15.24
C SER A 80 -0.56 -5.14 13.76
N PRO A 81 0.67 -5.53 13.35
CA PRO A 81 1.01 -5.73 11.94
C PRO A 81 0.19 -6.86 11.30
N GLU A 82 -0.26 -7.83 12.08
CA GLU A 82 -1.09 -8.96 11.62
C GLU A 82 -2.46 -8.51 11.09
N LEU A 83 -2.93 -7.34 11.47
CA LEU A 83 -4.18 -6.77 10.97
C LEU A 83 -4.00 -6.04 9.64
N ASN A 84 -2.75 -5.76 9.24
CA ASN A 84 -2.45 -5.03 8.02
C ASN A 84 -2.07 -5.98 6.88
N PRO A 85 -2.93 -6.17 5.86
CA PRO A 85 -2.64 -7.06 4.74
C PRO A 85 -1.42 -6.64 3.91
N VAL A 86 -1.00 -5.39 3.97
CA VAL A 86 0.22 -4.88 3.30
C VAL A 86 1.48 -5.58 3.78
N GLU A 87 1.55 -5.99 5.04
CA GLU A 87 2.71 -6.72 5.56
C GLU A 87 2.90 -8.08 4.85
N ARG A 88 1.81 -8.77 4.55
CA ARG A 88 1.85 -10.03 3.77
C ARG A 88 2.25 -9.80 2.33
N LEU A 89 1.79 -8.72 1.74
CA LEU A 89 2.18 -8.35 0.38
C LEU A 89 3.68 -8.03 0.29
N TRP A 90 4.22 -7.30 1.27
CA TRP A 90 5.65 -7.05 1.38
C TRP A 90 6.46 -8.33 1.49
N ALA A 91 6.06 -9.23 2.37
CA ALA A 91 6.71 -10.51 2.54
C ALA A 91 6.71 -11.33 1.23
N PHE A 92 5.60 -11.32 0.51
CA PHE A 92 5.48 -11.99 -0.78
C PHE A 92 6.41 -11.38 -1.84
N LEU A 93 6.40 -10.06 -2.01
CA LEU A 93 7.26 -9.37 -2.97
C LEU A 93 8.74 -9.60 -2.69
N LYS A 94 9.14 -9.50 -1.42
CA LYS A 94 10.51 -9.75 -1.01
C LYS A 94 10.94 -11.18 -1.31
N SER A 95 10.14 -12.17 -0.93
CA SER A 95 10.52 -13.58 -1.07
C SER A 95 10.50 -14.08 -2.50
N HIS A 96 9.58 -13.61 -3.34
CA HIS A 96 9.38 -14.14 -4.70
C HIS A 96 10.13 -13.36 -5.77
N TYR A 97 10.33 -12.06 -5.59
CA TYR A 97 10.86 -11.21 -6.66
C TYR A 97 12.14 -10.48 -6.30
N LEU A 98 12.37 -10.15 -5.03
CA LEU A 98 13.45 -9.26 -4.61
C LEU A 98 14.56 -9.95 -3.83
N SER A 99 14.32 -11.12 -3.27
CA SER A 99 15.32 -11.88 -2.51
C SER A 99 16.34 -12.58 -3.43
N ASN A 100 17.51 -12.89 -2.88
CA ASN A 100 18.58 -13.62 -3.55
C ASN A 100 19.08 -12.95 -4.84
N ARG A 101 18.98 -11.63 -4.93
CA ARG A 101 19.48 -10.83 -6.04
C ARG A 101 20.46 -9.79 -5.54
N ILE A 102 21.47 -9.51 -6.37
CA ILE A 102 22.42 -8.42 -6.14
C ILE A 102 21.94 -7.21 -6.94
N TYR A 103 21.82 -6.08 -6.25
CA TYR A 103 21.46 -4.81 -6.87
C TYR A 103 22.68 -3.90 -6.93
N ASN A 104 23.03 -3.44 -8.14
CA ASN A 104 24.23 -2.64 -8.36
C ASN A 104 24.15 -1.26 -7.72
N ASN A 105 22.93 -0.69 -7.66
CA ASN A 105 22.66 0.61 -7.08
C ASN A 105 21.19 0.72 -6.69
N TYR A 106 20.81 1.87 -6.15
CA TYR A 106 19.44 2.15 -5.75
C TYR A 106 18.45 2.13 -6.91
N ASP A 107 18.83 2.70 -8.06
CA ASP A 107 17.97 2.74 -9.26
C ASP A 107 17.63 1.32 -9.75
N HIS A 108 18.59 0.41 -9.69
CA HIS A 108 18.35 -1.00 -10.04
C HIS A 108 17.32 -1.64 -9.11
N LEU A 109 17.45 -1.42 -7.80
CA LEU A 109 16.46 -1.91 -6.82
C LEU A 109 15.07 -1.28 -7.05
N PHE A 110 15.03 0.01 -7.32
CA PHE A 110 13.81 0.76 -7.58
C PHE A 110 13.06 0.22 -8.81
N GLN A 111 13.78 0.02 -9.91
CA GLN A 111 13.22 -0.58 -11.12
C GLN A 111 12.74 -2.03 -10.90
N ALA A 112 13.51 -2.83 -10.17
CA ALA A 112 13.14 -4.20 -9.85
C ALA A 112 11.85 -4.25 -9.00
N SER A 113 11.68 -3.33 -8.06
CA SER A 113 10.47 -3.20 -7.24
C SER A 113 9.25 -2.84 -8.08
N GLY A 114 9.39 -1.92 -9.03
CA GLY A 114 8.32 -1.58 -9.97
C GLY A 114 7.92 -2.74 -10.87
N LYS A 115 8.89 -3.47 -11.39
CA LYS A 115 8.63 -4.69 -12.19
C LYS A 115 7.94 -5.78 -11.37
N ALA A 116 8.36 -5.99 -10.13
CA ALA A 116 7.74 -6.95 -9.24
C ALA A 116 6.26 -6.59 -8.98
N TRP A 117 5.97 -5.33 -8.71
CA TRP A 117 4.60 -4.84 -8.56
C TRP A 117 3.75 -5.11 -9.80
N ASN A 118 4.27 -4.80 -10.98
CA ASN A 118 3.55 -4.98 -12.25
C ASN A 118 3.29 -6.44 -12.62
N GLN A 119 3.94 -7.39 -11.97
CA GLN A 119 3.68 -8.82 -12.15
C GLN A 119 2.52 -9.34 -11.29
N LEU A 120 2.06 -8.57 -10.31
CA LEU A 120 0.93 -8.92 -9.48
C LEU A 120 -0.37 -8.77 -10.25
N THR A 121 -1.13 -9.85 -10.34
CA THR A 121 -2.50 -9.82 -10.89
C THR A 121 -3.51 -9.43 -9.80
N PRO A 122 -4.69 -8.91 -10.17
CA PRO A 122 -5.77 -8.66 -9.20
C PRO A 122 -6.12 -9.90 -8.36
N GLU A 123 -6.18 -11.08 -8.99
CA GLU A 123 -6.45 -12.35 -8.31
C GLU A 123 -5.37 -12.70 -7.30
N LYS A 124 -4.11 -12.46 -7.64
CA LYS A 124 -2.99 -12.70 -6.74
C LYS A 124 -3.02 -11.75 -5.55
N LEU A 125 -3.31 -10.48 -5.79
CA LEU A 125 -3.48 -9.48 -4.73
C LEU A 125 -4.60 -9.85 -3.77
N CYS A 126 -5.75 -10.25 -4.29
CA CYS A 126 -6.87 -10.74 -3.47
C CYS A 126 -6.45 -11.92 -2.60
N SER A 127 -5.71 -12.87 -3.16
CA SER A 127 -5.23 -14.05 -2.44
C SER A 127 -4.27 -13.70 -1.31
N ILE A 128 -3.32 -12.78 -1.56
CA ILE A 128 -2.32 -12.37 -0.58
C ILE A 128 -2.94 -11.51 0.53
N CYS A 129 -3.82 -10.57 0.15
CA CYS A 129 -4.37 -9.56 1.07
C CYS A 129 -5.63 -10.03 1.80
N HIS A 130 -6.12 -11.24 1.54
CA HIS A 130 -7.29 -11.76 2.23
C HIS A 130 -7.05 -11.81 3.75
N THR A 131 -8.00 -11.25 4.49
CA THR A 131 -8.03 -11.28 5.95
C THR A 131 -9.40 -11.75 6.44
N GLU A 132 -9.46 -12.41 7.59
CA GLU A 132 -10.72 -12.92 8.14
C GLU A 132 -11.72 -11.82 8.52
N TRP A 133 -11.21 -10.63 8.87
CA TRP A 133 -12.06 -9.51 9.28
C TRP A 133 -12.62 -8.70 8.10
N ILE A 134 -12.16 -8.96 6.87
CA ILE A 134 -12.73 -8.35 5.65
C ILE A 134 -13.70 -9.36 5.03
N PRO A 135 -15.01 -9.07 4.99
CA PRO A 135 -15.99 -10.00 4.42
C PRO A 135 -15.73 -10.20 2.93
N ARG A 136 -15.85 -11.46 2.50
CA ARG A 136 -15.93 -11.77 1.07
C ARG A 136 -17.31 -11.38 0.57
N THR A 137 -17.35 -10.51 -0.43
CA THR A 137 -18.58 -10.33 -1.20
C THR A 137 -18.74 -11.54 -2.14
N ASN A 138 -19.80 -12.27 -1.94
CA ASN A 138 -20.21 -13.33 -2.85
C ASN A 138 -20.65 -12.75 -4.18
#